data_76d1c0d86b661dd169931b6603cd3e2a
#
_entry.id   76d1c0d86b661dd169931b6603cd3e2a
#
_cell.length_a   1.000
_cell.length_b   1.000
_cell.length_c   1.000
_cell.angle_alpha   90.00
_cell.angle_beta   90.00
_cell.angle_gamma   90.00
#
_symmetry.space_group_name_H-M   'P 1'
#
loop_
_entity.id
_entity.type
_entity.pdbx_description
1 polymer ?
#
loop_
_entity_poly.entity_id
_entity_poly.type
_entity_poly.pdbx_seq_one_letter_code
_entity_poly.pdbx_strand_id
1 'polypeptide(L)'
;MGAHFRVNGTVGSEQDINVLEIIVHQEYGRQLFYSNDIALLKLAKAVNLNNQVGAACLPDMNLSLVGKTCWITGWGTLYSGGIQPNTLMQAQVPVVSKQVCLLAYPNQLDDTMVCAGTRFGGVDACQGDSGGPLVCEFSGRWFLEGIISWGRGCAAPNTYGVYANVGVLLPWINVNINRTNRSVAASRISATLLGK
;
A
#
# COMPACT_ATOMS: atom_id res chain seq x y z
N MET A 1 -8.90 11.22 -2.80
CA MET A 1 -9.24 10.40 -1.61
C MET A 1 -10.75 10.44 -1.43
N GLY A 2 -11.35 9.45 -0.78
CA GLY A 2 -12.80 9.39 -0.58
C GLY A 2 -13.63 9.04 -1.82
N ALA A 3 -13.01 8.61 -2.91
CA ALA A 3 -13.71 8.21 -4.12
C ALA A 3 -14.26 6.79 -4.01
N HIS A 4 -15.46 6.59 -4.54
CA HIS A 4 -16.11 5.27 -4.68
C HIS A 4 -16.19 4.83 -6.14
N PHE A 5 -16.23 5.78 -7.05
CA PHE A 5 -16.25 5.54 -8.50
C PHE A 5 -14.94 5.94 -9.15
N ARG A 6 -14.49 5.15 -10.14
CA ARG A 6 -13.24 5.38 -10.85
C ARG A 6 -13.32 6.55 -11.84
N VAL A 7 -14.37 6.61 -12.63
CA VAL A 7 -14.50 7.61 -13.73
C VAL A 7 -15.85 8.31 -13.77
N ASN A 8 -16.95 7.61 -13.55
CA ASN A 8 -18.30 8.17 -13.64
C ASN A 8 -19.02 8.02 -12.31
N GLY A 9 -19.45 9.10 -11.76
CA GLY A 9 -20.11 9.19 -10.46
C GLY A 9 -19.25 9.90 -9.43
N THR A 10 -19.92 10.45 -8.43
CA THR A 10 -19.32 11.07 -7.26
C THR A 10 -20.19 10.78 -6.04
N VAL A 11 -19.57 10.63 -4.89
CA VAL A 11 -20.27 10.51 -3.59
C VAL A 11 -20.20 11.80 -2.79
N GLY A 12 -19.52 12.84 -3.33
CA GLY A 12 -19.38 14.15 -2.69
C GLY A 12 -18.35 14.21 -1.56
N SER A 13 -17.61 13.11 -1.32
CA SER A 13 -16.54 13.04 -0.31
C SER A 13 -15.14 13.09 -0.94
N GLU A 14 -15.05 13.17 -2.26
CA GLU A 14 -13.80 13.16 -2.99
C GLU A 14 -12.96 14.39 -2.69
N GLN A 15 -11.67 14.18 -2.46
CA GLN A 15 -10.68 15.23 -2.25
C GLN A 15 -9.54 15.07 -3.25
N ASP A 16 -9.45 15.99 -4.20
CA ASP A 16 -8.33 16.08 -5.13
C ASP A 16 -7.24 16.95 -4.50
N ILE A 17 -6.08 16.33 -4.28
CA ILE A 17 -4.94 16.97 -3.63
C ILE A 17 -3.70 16.72 -4.47
N ASN A 18 -3.06 17.81 -4.89
CA ASN A 18 -1.81 17.73 -5.64
C ASN A 18 -0.69 17.11 -4.81
N VAL A 19 0.21 16.41 -5.47
CA VAL A 19 1.44 15.86 -4.89
C VAL A 19 2.56 16.88 -5.10
N LEU A 20 3.23 17.28 -4.01
CA LEU A 20 4.39 18.20 -4.04
C LEU A 20 5.70 17.46 -4.27
N GLU A 21 5.83 16.26 -3.71
CA GLU A 21 7.08 15.49 -3.74
C GLU A 21 6.76 14.00 -3.76
N ILE A 22 7.51 13.24 -4.54
CA ILE A 22 7.48 11.78 -4.57
C ILE A 22 8.84 11.30 -4.07
N ILE A 23 8.86 10.55 -2.96
CA ILE A 23 10.06 10.01 -2.35
C ILE A 23 10.05 8.49 -2.59
N VAL A 24 10.82 8.04 -3.56
CA VAL A 24 10.98 6.61 -3.88
C VAL A 24 12.06 6.02 -2.99
N HIS A 25 11.91 4.75 -2.58
CA HIS A 25 12.94 4.07 -1.82
C HIS A 25 14.23 3.96 -2.63
N GLN A 26 15.37 4.42 -2.06
CA GLN A 26 16.66 4.48 -2.77
C GLN A 26 17.22 3.11 -3.18
N GLU A 27 16.79 2.03 -2.51
CA GLU A 27 17.17 0.65 -2.81
C GLU A 27 16.07 -0.12 -3.58
N TYR A 28 15.09 0.60 -4.19
CA TYR A 28 14.06 -0.05 -5.02
C TYR A 28 14.71 -0.85 -6.15
N GLY A 29 14.37 -2.14 -6.25
CA GLY A 29 14.80 -3.03 -7.32
C GLY A 29 16.29 -3.42 -7.32
N ARG A 30 17.07 -3.07 -6.27
CA ARG A 30 18.53 -3.33 -6.28
C ARG A 30 18.89 -4.75 -5.90
N GLN A 31 18.21 -5.37 -4.96
CA GLN A 31 18.49 -6.74 -4.51
C GLN A 31 17.75 -7.77 -5.36
N LEU A 32 16.44 -7.59 -5.49
CA LEU A 32 15.58 -8.32 -6.40
C LEU A 32 14.71 -7.32 -7.14
N PHE A 33 14.09 -7.71 -8.25
CA PHE A 33 13.40 -6.81 -9.17
C PHE A 33 12.38 -5.87 -8.51
N TYR A 34 11.68 -6.36 -7.46
CA TYR A 34 10.68 -5.59 -6.71
C TYR A 34 11.03 -5.40 -5.22
N SER A 35 12.32 -5.54 -4.85
CA SER A 35 12.75 -5.22 -3.48
C SER A 35 12.44 -3.76 -3.15
N ASN A 36 11.98 -3.50 -1.92
CA ASN A 36 11.69 -2.14 -1.44
C ASN A 36 10.70 -1.36 -2.33
N ASP A 37 9.64 -2.01 -2.83
CA ASP A 37 8.65 -1.39 -3.72
C ASP A 37 7.72 -0.46 -2.94
N ILE A 38 8.24 0.69 -2.56
CA ILE A 38 7.53 1.72 -1.78
C ILE A 38 7.94 3.14 -2.18
N ALA A 39 6.97 4.04 -2.18
CA ALA A 39 7.18 5.48 -2.28
C ALA A 39 6.27 6.23 -1.30
N LEU A 40 6.73 7.39 -0.82
CA LEU A 40 5.91 8.35 -0.07
C LEU A 40 5.49 9.50 -0.98
N LEU A 41 4.25 9.91 -0.88
CA LEU A 41 3.69 11.05 -1.58
C LEU A 41 3.45 12.19 -0.58
N LYS A 42 4.21 13.29 -0.71
CA LYS A 42 3.95 14.50 0.07
C LYS A 42 2.83 15.31 -0.58
N LEU A 43 1.76 15.49 0.13
CA LEU A 43 0.59 16.19 -0.36
C LEU A 43 0.73 17.72 -0.23
N ALA A 44 0.13 18.46 -1.16
CA ALA A 44 0.15 19.93 -1.19
C ALA A 44 -0.61 20.57 -0.04
N LYS A 45 -1.60 19.88 0.51
CA LYS A 45 -2.38 20.30 1.67
C LYS A 45 -2.77 19.09 2.51
N ALA A 46 -3.12 19.32 3.76
CA ALA A 46 -3.64 18.27 4.62
C ALA A 46 -4.97 17.72 4.08
N VAL A 47 -5.17 16.42 4.27
CA VAL A 47 -6.44 15.74 3.99
C VAL A 47 -7.45 16.15 5.05
N ASN A 48 -8.68 16.43 4.64
CA ASN A 48 -9.78 16.61 5.58
C ASN A 48 -10.34 15.24 5.99
N LEU A 49 -10.06 14.81 7.21
CA LEU A 49 -10.56 13.54 7.75
C LEU A 49 -12.06 13.68 8.09
N ASN A 50 -12.84 12.69 7.67
CA ASN A 50 -14.29 12.63 7.88
C ASN A 50 -14.76 11.16 7.87
N ASN A 51 -16.07 10.92 7.86
CA ASN A 51 -16.62 9.56 7.87
C ASN A 51 -16.27 8.70 6.64
N GLN A 52 -15.86 9.32 5.52
CA GLN A 52 -15.50 8.64 4.26
C GLN A 52 -13.98 8.65 4.01
N VAL A 53 -13.23 9.46 4.75
CA VAL A 53 -11.78 9.62 4.57
C VAL A 53 -11.10 9.51 5.93
N GLY A 54 -10.51 8.36 6.19
CA GLY A 54 -9.80 8.04 7.41
C GLY A 54 -8.32 7.72 7.16
N ALA A 55 -7.53 7.67 8.22
CA ALA A 55 -6.17 7.20 8.19
C ALA A 55 -6.07 5.76 8.71
N ALA A 56 -5.35 4.90 8.01
CA ALA A 56 -4.91 3.62 8.54
C ALA A 56 -3.71 3.83 9.48
N CYS A 57 -3.58 2.98 10.50
CA CYS A 57 -2.40 2.95 11.34
C CYS A 57 -1.21 2.36 10.59
N LEU A 58 0.00 2.75 10.96
CA LEU A 58 1.20 2.01 10.57
C LEU A 58 1.34 0.76 11.45
N PRO A 59 1.93 -0.35 10.94
CA PRO A 59 2.00 -1.62 11.66
C PRO A 59 2.92 -1.57 12.87
N ASP A 60 2.74 -2.54 13.75
CA ASP A 60 3.71 -2.88 14.78
C ASP A 60 4.66 -3.96 14.24
N MET A 61 5.97 -3.69 14.21
CA MET A 61 6.99 -4.59 13.69
C MET A 61 7.06 -5.96 14.40
N ASN A 62 6.47 -6.09 15.57
CA ASN A 62 6.53 -7.31 16.38
C ASN A 62 5.33 -8.25 16.16
N LEU A 63 4.37 -7.88 15.33
CA LEU A 63 3.14 -8.65 15.14
C LEU A 63 3.28 -9.62 13.96
N SER A 64 3.10 -10.91 14.21
CA SER A 64 3.02 -11.90 13.13
C SER A 64 1.69 -11.79 12.41
N LEU A 65 1.74 -11.64 11.09
CA LEU A 65 0.56 -11.59 10.22
C LEU A 65 0.13 -12.96 9.68
N VAL A 66 0.96 -13.99 9.81
CA VAL A 66 0.71 -15.32 9.21
C VAL A 66 -0.62 -15.89 9.69
N GLY A 67 -1.48 -16.25 8.73
CA GLY A 67 -2.83 -16.75 8.99
C GLY A 67 -3.89 -15.67 9.24
N LYS A 68 -3.49 -14.40 9.38
CA LYS A 68 -4.43 -13.29 9.51
C LYS A 68 -5.14 -13.05 8.18
N THR A 69 -6.46 -12.93 8.19
CA THR A 69 -7.23 -12.47 7.05
C THR A 69 -7.21 -10.94 7.00
N CYS A 70 -6.74 -10.41 5.88
CA CYS A 70 -6.63 -8.97 5.62
C CYS A 70 -7.49 -8.60 4.42
N TRP A 71 -7.62 -7.31 4.14
CA TRP A 71 -8.42 -6.79 3.05
C TRP A 71 -7.55 -6.06 2.04
N ILE A 72 -7.87 -6.26 0.77
CA ILE A 72 -7.37 -5.49 -0.36
C ILE A 72 -8.51 -4.70 -0.97
N THR A 73 -8.23 -3.50 -1.47
CA THR A 73 -9.21 -2.64 -2.12
C THR A 73 -8.63 -2.00 -3.37
N GLY A 74 -9.45 -1.83 -4.41
CA GLY A 74 -9.01 -1.17 -5.63
C GLY A 74 -10.03 -1.19 -6.76
N TRP A 75 -9.64 -0.63 -7.87
CA TRP A 75 -10.37 -0.62 -9.14
C TRP A 75 -9.66 -1.44 -10.21
N GLY A 76 -8.77 -2.34 -9.80
CA GLY A 76 -8.09 -3.26 -10.70
C GLY A 76 -9.05 -4.22 -11.38
N THR A 77 -8.57 -4.92 -12.41
CA THR A 77 -9.38 -5.89 -13.14
C THR A 77 -9.80 -7.05 -12.23
N LEU A 78 -11.00 -7.58 -12.44
CA LEU A 78 -11.54 -8.67 -11.62
C LEU A 78 -10.94 -10.05 -11.96
N TYR A 79 -10.24 -10.14 -13.08
CA TYR A 79 -9.46 -11.30 -13.53
C TYR A 79 -8.37 -10.83 -14.50
N SER A 80 -7.36 -11.64 -14.70
CA SER A 80 -6.22 -11.30 -15.57
C SER A 80 -6.68 -10.94 -17.01
N GLY A 81 -6.34 -9.74 -17.47
CA GLY A 81 -6.75 -9.21 -18.77
C GLY A 81 -8.22 -8.76 -18.84
N GLY A 82 -8.92 -8.70 -17.70
CA GLY A 82 -10.31 -8.27 -17.61
C GLY A 82 -10.53 -6.75 -17.70
N ILE A 83 -11.77 -6.34 -17.53
CA ILE A 83 -12.17 -4.91 -17.51
C ILE A 83 -12.12 -4.40 -16.08
N GLN A 84 -11.63 -3.18 -15.90
CA GLN A 84 -11.64 -2.50 -14.61
C GLN A 84 -13.06 -2.08 -14.22
N PRO A 85 -13.52 -2.40 -12.99
CA PRO A 85 -14.81 -1.96 -12.49
C PRO A 85 -14.82 -0.43 -12.30
N ASN A 86 -16.00 0.18 -12.41
CA ASN A 86 -16.16 1.59 -12.08
C ASN A 86 -16.32 1.79 -10.56
N THR A 87 -16.92 0.83 -9.86
CA THR A 87 -17.12 0.85 -8.40
C THR A 87 -15.88 0.30 -7.70
N LEU A 88 -15.48 0.91 -6.58
CA LEU A 88 -14.40 0.40 -5.74
C LEU A 88 -14.76 -1.00 -5.22
N MET A 89 -13.86 -1.93 -5.45
CA MET A 89 -14.00 -3.33 -5.02
C MET A 89 -13.15 -3.60 -3.78
N GLN A 90 -13.51 -4.66 -3.05
CA GLN A 90 -12.75 -5.15 -1.92
C GLN A 90 -12.79 -6.67 -1.86
N ALA A 91 -11.75 -7.28 -1.31
CA ALA A 91 -11.66 -8.71 -1.13
C ALA A 91 -10.83 -9.08 0.10
N GLN A 92 -11.12 -10.24 0.68
CA GLN A 92 -10.37 -10.81 1.80
C GLN A 92 -9.30 -11.77 1.30
N VAL A 93 -8.08 -11.62 1.81
CA VAL A 93 -6.96 -12.50 1.52
C VAL A 93 -6.23 -12.89 2.80
N PRO A 94 -5.94 -14.17 3.05
CA PRO A 94 -5.12 -14.60 4.19
C PRO A 94 -3.64 -14.34 3.91
N VAL A 95 -2.92 -13.80 4.90
CA VAL A 95 -1.46 -13.69 4.84
C VAL A 95 -0.84 -15.06 4.99
N VAL A 96 0.10 -15.42 4.11
CA VAL A 96 0.80 -16.69 4.14
C VAL A 96 2.23 -16.54 4.66
N SER A 97 2.80 -17.64 5.17
CA SER A 97 4.20 -17.62 5.63
C SER A 97 5.17 -17.44 4.44
N LYS A 98 6.35 -16.88 4.71
CA LYS A 98 7.41 -16.74 3.72
C LYS A 98 7.78 -18.08 3.10
N GLN A 99 7.80 -19.17 3.89
CA GLN A 99 8.09 -20.52 3.42
C GLN A 99 7.06 -21.00 2.38
N VAL A 100 5.77 -20.78 2.63
CA VAL A 100 4.70 -21.11 1.68
C VAL A 100 4.84 -20.29 0.40
N CYS A 101 5.12 -18.99 0.52
CA CYS A 101 5.28 -18.12 -0.63
C CYS A 101 6.51 -18.47 -1.49
N LEU A 102 7.62 -18.88 -0.87
CA LEU A 102 8.83 -19.34 -1.56
C LEU A 102 8.61 -20.60 -2.42
N LEU A 103 7.60 -21.42 -2.11
CA LEU A 103 7.25 -22.56 -2.98
C LEU A 103 6.67 -22.09 -4.32
N ALA A 104 5.96 -20.96 -4.33
CA ALA A 104 5.42 -20.35 -5.56
C ALA A 104 6.48 -19.50 -6.29
N TYR A 105 7.37 -18.86 -5.55
CA TYR A 105 8.32 -17.86 -6.04
C TYR A 105 9.77 -18.14 -5.55
N PRO A 106 10.40 -19.25 -5.94
CA PRO A 106 11.76 -19.57 -5.49
C PRO A 106 12.75 -18.49 -5.95
N ASN A 107 13.60 -18.03 -5.03
CA ASN A 107 14.62 -17.00 -5.26
C ASN A 107 14.12 -15.63 -5.74
N GLN A 108 12.82 -15.31 -5.55
CA GLN A 108 12.23 -14.05 -5.98
C GLN A 108 11.74 -13.18 -4.81
N LEU A 109 11.89 -13.65 -3.56
CA LEU A 109 11.39 -12.98 -2.36
C LEU A 109 12.51 -12.64 -1.39
N ASP A 110 12.48 -11.40 -0.89
CA ASP A 110 13.30 -10.96 0.25
C ASP A 110 12.41 -10.55 1.45
N ASP A 111 13.01 -9.96 2.48
CA ASP A 111 12.30 -9.57 3.69
C ASP A 111 11.40 -8.35 3.51
N THR A 112 11.64 -7.56 2.44
CA THR A 112 10.80 -6.40 2.11
C THR A 112 9.47 -6.77 1.46
N MET A 113 9.19 -8.08 1.33
CA MET A 113 8.00 -8.63 0.69
C MET A 113 7.19 -9.50 1.64
N VAL A 114 5.87 -9.42 1.56
CA VAL A 114 4.91 -10.30 2.24
C VAL A 114 3.89 -10.83 1.23
N CYS A 115 3.41 -12.04 1.44
CA CYS A 115 2.48 -12.68 0.53
C CYS A 115 1.12 -12.90 1.16
N ALA A 116 0.06 -12.72 0.36
CA ALA A 116 -1.29 -13.07 0.78
C ALA A 116 -2.07 -13.70 -0.38
N GLY A 117 -3.04 -14.52 -0.05
CA GLY A 117 -3.87 -15.26 -1.01
C GLY A 117 -4.17 -16.67 -0.56
N THR A 118 -4.97 -17.39 -1.33
CA THR A 118 -5.31 -18.79 -1.07
C THR A 118 -4.58 -19.73 -2.02
N ARG A 119 -4.23 -20.93 -1.54
CA ARG A 119 -3.63 -21.97 -2.39
C ARG A 119 -4.48 -22.34 -3.59
N PHE A 120 -5.80 -22.22 -3.44
CA PHE A 120 -6.74 -22.61 -4.51
C PHE A 120 -6.98 -21.48 -5.51
N GLY A 121 -6.41 -20.29 -5.29
CA GLY A 121 -6.69 -19.10 -6.08
C GLY A 121 -8.09 -18.55 -5.81
N GLY A 122 -8.69 -17.90 -6.80
CA GLY A 122 -10.07 -17.39 -6.78
C GLY A 122 -10.20 -15.94 -6.31
N VAL A 123 -9.30 -15.45 -5.43
CA VAL A 123 -9.30 -14.06 -4.94
C VAL A 123 -7.87 -13.53 -4.85
N ASP A 124 -7.61 -12.38 -5.45
CA ASP A 124 -6.30 -11.71 -5.46
C ASP A 124 -6.44 -10.26 -5.88
N ALA A 125 -5.39 -9.47 -5.71
CA ALA A 125 -5.20 -8.19 -6.40
C ALA A 125 -4.86 -8.42 -7.87
N CYS A 126 -5.21 -7.48 -8.74
CA CYS A 126 -5.01 -7.64 -10.18
C CYS A 126 -4.49 -6.34 -10.83
N GLN A 127 -4.37 -6.34 -12.17
CA GLN A 127 -3.88 -5.19 -12.92
C GLN A 127 -4.69 -3.93 -12.63
N GLY A 128 -4.01 -2.88 -12.16
CA GLY A 128 -4.63 -1.61 -11.76
C GLY A 128 -4.87 -1.46 -10.27
N ASP A 129 -4.58 -2.50 -9.44
CA ASP A 129 -4.58 -2.40 -7.98
C ASP A 129 -3.21 -2.03 -7.40
N SER A 130 -2.14 -2.07 -8.19
CA SER A 130 -0.75 -1.76 -7.76
C SER A 130 -0.67 -0.44 -7.00
N GLY A 131 0.04 -0.43 -5.87
CA GLY A 131 0.10 0.70 -4.94
C GLY A 131 -1.10 0.79 -3.99
N GLY A 132 -2.12 -0.04 -4.18
CA GLY A 132 -3.25 -0.17 -3.27
C GLY A 132 -2.89 -0.88 -1.95
N PRO A 133 -3.79 -0.84 -0.95
CA PRO A 133 -3.48 -1.30 0.39
C PRO A 133 -3.76 -2.79 0.59
N LEU A 134 -2.95 -3.43 1.43
CA LEU A 134 -3.30 -4.62 2.21
C LEU A 134 -3.49 -4.16 3.65
N VAL A 135 -4.72 -4.11 4.14
CA VAL A 135 -5.06 -3.66 5.49
C VAL A 135 -5.58 -4.80 6.34
N CYS A 136 -5.14 -4.84 7.59
CA CYS A 136 -5.57 -5.85 8.55
C CYS A 136 -6.18 -5.18 9.78
N GLU A 137 -7.23 -5.78 10.33
CA GLU A 137 -7.89 -5.27 11.52
C GLU A 137 -7.34 -5.95 12.78
N PHE A 138 -6.98 -5.14 13.77
CA PHE A 138 -6.61 -5.57 15.11
C PHE A 138 -7.33 -4.71 16.15
N SER A 139 -8.15 -5.33 16.96
CA SER A 139 -8.90 -4.67 18.06
C SER A 139 -9.66 -3.42 17.61
N GLY A 140 -10.39 -3.52 16.49
CA GLY A 140 -11.19 -2.43 15.93
C GLY A 140 -10.40 -1.33 15.20
N ARG A 141 -9.09 -1.51 15.00
CA ARG A 141 -8.24 -0.57 14.26
C ARG A 141 -7.67 -1.21 13.01
N TRP A 142 -7.58 -0.43 11.94
CA TRP A 142 -7.04 -0.85 10.66
C TRP A 142 -5.58 -0.45 10.51
N PHE A 143 -4.74 -1.40 10.14
CA PHE A 143 -3.30 -1.22 9.94
C PHE A 143 -2.94 -1.50 8.49
N LEU A 144 -2.11 -0.64 7.91
CA LEU A 144 -1.55 -0.81 6.57
C LEU A 144 -0.35 -1.76 6.67
N GLU A 145 -0.56 -3.02 6.39
CA GLU A 145 0.46 -4.07 6.52
C GLU A 145 1.24 -4.32 5.22
N GLY A 146 0.61 -4.05 4.07
CA GLY A 146 1.23 -4.22 2.77
C GLY A 146 0.78 -3.22 1.73
N ILE A 147 1.58 -3.08 0.67
CA ILE A 147 1.26 -2.32 -0.52
C ILE A 147 1.31 -3.29 -1.70
N ILE A 148 0.25 -3.36 -2.51
CA ILE A 148 0.13 -4.26 -3.66
C ILE A 148 1.28 -3.98 -4.64
N SER A 149 2.11 -4.99 -4.91
CA SER A 149 3.32 -4.86 -5.71
C SER A 149 3.27 -5.72 -6.98
N TRP A 150 3.32 -7.05 -6.85
CA TRP A 150 3.37 -7.94 -8.00
C TRP A 150 2.74 -9.31 -7.72
N GLY A 151 2.63 -10.13 -8.78
CA GLY A 151 2.17 -11.51 -8.71
C GLY A 151 2.23 -12.18 -10.07
N ARG A 152 2.07 -13.50 -10.10
CA ARG A 152 1.99 -14.28 -11.35
C ARG A 152 0.53 -14.46 -11.77
N GLY A 153 0.06 -13.62 -12.69
CA GLY A 153 -1.35 -13.55 -13.04
C GLY A 153 -2.18 -12.93 -11.92
N CYS A 154 -3.46 -13.30 -11.83
CA CYS A 154 -4.34 -12.89 -10.74
C CYS A 154 -5.15 -14.10 -10.30
N ALA A 155 -5.18 -14.37 -9.00
CA ALA A 155 -5.97 -15.43 -8.37
C ALA A 155 -5.76 -16.85 -8.96
N ALA A 156 -4.61 -17.15 -9.55
CA ALA A 156 -4.31 -18.47 -10.07
C ALA A 156 -3.99 -19.46 -8.92
N PRO A 157 -4.33 -20.75 -9.06
CA PRO A 157 -3.97 -21.76 -8.06
C PRO A 157 -2.46 -21.85 -7.85
N ASN A 158 -2.03 -22.05 -6.60
CA ASN A 158 -0.63 -22.14 -6.17
C ASN A 158 0.21 -20.88 -6.46
N THR A 159 -0.44 -19.73 -6.64
CA THR A 159 0.19 -18.41 -6.68
C THR A 159 -0.39 -17.52 -5.57
N TYR A 160 0.32 -16.48 -5.22
CA TYR A 160 -0.07 -15.52 -4.18
C TYR A 160 0.21 -14.11 -4.67
N GLY A 161 -0.59 -13.14 -4.24
CA GLY A 161 -0.22 -11.74 -4.38
C GLY A 161 1.01 -11.44 -3.51
N VAL A 162 1.92 -10.64 -4.03
CA VAL A 162 3.12 -10.17 -3.31
C VAL A 162 2.98 -8.67 -3.06
N TYR A 163 3.24 -8.28 -1.83
CA TYR A 163 3.04 -6.93 -1.30
C TYR A 163 4.35 -6.43 -0.70
N ALA A 164 4.66 -5.15 -0.84
CA ALA A 164 5.73 -4.54 -0.08
C ALA A 164 5.37 -4.59 1.43
N ASN A 165 6.27 -5.12 2.25
CA ASN A 165 6.07 -5.33 3.68
C ASN A 165 6.26 -4.03 4.45
N VAL A 166 5.16 -3.35 4.79
CA VAL A 166 5.20 -2.03 5.46
C VAL A 166 5.88 -2.11 6.83
N GLY A 167 5.71 -3.21 7.56
CA GLY A 167 6.38 -3.42 8.85
C GLY A 167 7.91 -3.39 8.74
N VAL A 168 8.47 -4.11 7.78
CA VAL A 168 9.92 -4.11 7.53
C VAL A 168 10.41 -2.75 7.01
N LEU A 169 9.59 -2.05 6.22
CA LEU A 169 9.91 -0.75 5.62
C LEU A 169 9.64 0.45 6.56
N LEU A 170 9.07 0.21 7.73
CA LEU A 170 8.71 1.25 8.70
C LEU A 170 9.88 2.16 9.13
N PRO A 171 11.12 1.68 9.35
CA PRO A 171 12.26 2.55 9.63
C PRO A 171 12.50 3.57 8.52
N TRP A 172 12.44 3.16 7.25
CA TRP A 172 12.59 4.05 6.10
C TRP A 172 11.45 5.08 6.03
N ILE A 173 10.20 4.66 6.26
CA ILE A 173 9.02 5.53 6.30
C ILE A 173 9.24 6.63 7.34
N ASN A 174 9.59 6.26 8.58
CA ASN A 174 9.77 7.21 9.68
C ASN A 174 10.90 8.21 9.44
N VAL A 175 12.03 7.77 8.89
CA VAL A 175 13.15 8.66 8.54
C VAL A 175 12.71 9.71 7.52
N ASN A 176 11.98 9.33 6.48
CA ASN A 176 11.59 10.24 5.41
C ASN A 176 10.45 11.19 5.81
N ILE A 177 9.49 10.76 6.63
CA ILE A 177 8.47 11.64 7.22
C ILE A 177 9.13 12.70 8.11
N ASN A 178 10.08 12.31 8.97
CA ASN A 178 10.77 13.26 9.86
C ASN A 178 11.66 14.26 9.07
N ARG A 179 12.28 13.83 7.98
CA ARG A 179 13.08 14.70 7.10
C ARG A 179 12.20 15.77 6.45
N THR A 180 11.04 15.40 5.93
CA THR A 180 10.12 16.35 5.29
C THR A 180 9.54 17.35 6.28
N ASN A 181 9.26 16.94 7.52
CA ASN A 181 8.78 17.84 8.57
C ASN A 181 9.85 18.88 8.97
N ARG A 182 11.12 18.48 9.06
CA ARG A 182 12.24 19.40 9.36
C ARG A 182 12.46 20.42 8.23
N SER A 183 12.35 20.03 6.98
CA SER A 183 12.50 20.95 5.84
C SER A 183 11.39 22.02 5.81
N VAL A 184 10.15 21.66 6.14
CA VAL A 184 9.03 22.60 6.26
C VAL A 184 9.26 23.58 7.42
N ALA A 185 9.74 23.12 8.57
CA ALA A 185 10.06 23.99 9.70
C ALA A 185 11.20 24.98 9.34
N ALA A 186 12.26 24.50 8.70
CA ALA A 186 13.38 25.35 8.27
C ALA A 186 12.95 26.41 7.24
N SER A 187 12.11 26.08 6.27
CA SER A 187 11.60 27.06 5.29
C SER A 187 10.70 28.12 5.94
N ARG A 188 9.94 27.78 6.96
CA ARG A 188 9.12 28.75 7.74
C ARG A 188 10.00 29.69 8.56
N ILE A 189 11.09 29.21 9.16
CA ILE A 189 12.06 30.04 9.89
C ILE A 189 12.78 31.01 8.96
N SER A 190 13.22 30.57 7.78
CA SER A 190 13.84 31.44 6.77
C SER A 190 12.93 32.55 6.27
N ALA A 191 11.63 32.25 6.07
CA ALA A 191 10.64 33.24 5.63
C ALA A 191 10.38 34.32 6.72
N THR A 192 10.49 33.94 8.00
CA THR A 192 10.33 34.89 9.13
C THR A 192 11.53 35.81 9.32
N LEU A 193 12.73 35.38 8.89
CA LEU A 193 13.97 36.19 8.99
C LEU A 193 14.17 37.17 7.81
N LEU A 194 13.46 37.01 6.70
CA LEU A 194 13.52 37.90 5.53
C LEU A 194 12.44 38.99 5.54
N GLY A 195 11.65 39.09 6.58
CA GLY A 195 10.59 40.07 6.76
C GLY A 195 10.98 41.23 7.67
N LYS A 196 12.10 41.91 7.36
CA LYS A 196 12.39 43.27 7.89
C LYS A 196 13.00 44.12 6.81
#